data_d2edeb0ec88cb158922e5e34ceb938a3
#
_entry.id   d2edeb0ec88cb158922e5e34ceb938a3
#
_cell.length_a   1.000
_cell.length_b   1.000
_cell.length_c   1.000
_cell.angle_alpha   90.00
_cell.angle_beta   90.00
_cell.angle_gamma   90.00
#
_symmetry.space_group_name_H-M   'P 1'
#
loop_
_entity.id
_entity.type
_entity.pdbx_description
1 polymer ?
#
loop_
_entity_poly.entity_id
_entity_poly.type
_entity_poly.pdbx_seq_one_letter_code
_entity_poly.pdbx_strand_id
1 'polypeptide(L)'
;GLKIDPKNLKALNNLAWLLATSSDEQVRDPDRSFEIATKLVAATNQKNPDTLDTLAAALAAKGKFKEAIKNLEKAIQLLNSKGKKNQSKDYQKILESYEKNELPKR
;
A
#
# COMPACT_ATOMS: atom_id res chain seq x y z
N GLY A 1 -8.23 -13.13 -15.46
CA GLY A 1 -7.79 -11.98 -14.71
C GLY A 1 -7.64 -10.74 -15.56
N LEU A 2 -7.83 -9.61 -14.95
CA LEU A 2 -7.63 -8.32 -15.59
C LEU A 2 -6.15 -8.11 -15.88
N LYS A 3 -5.82 -7.97 -17.15
CA LYS A 3 -4.48 -7.55 -17.53
C LYS A 3 -4.42 -6.04 -17.43
N ILE A 4 -3.66 -5.54 -16.48
CA ILE A 4 -3.44 -4.12 -16.33
C ILE A 4 -2.12 -3.78 -17.02
N ASP A 5 -2.15 -2.80 -17.91
CA ASP A 5 -0.95 -2.26 -18.53
C ASP A 5 0.00 -1.77 -17.42
N PRO A 6 1.31 -2.11 -17.45
CA PRO A 6 2.25 -1.65 -16.43
C PRO A 6 2.25 -0.15 -16.19
N LYS A 7 2.00 0.66 -17.22
CA LYS A 7 1.90 2.12 -17.06
C LYS A 7 0.66 2.50 -16.27
N ASN A 8 -0.46 1.82 -16.53
CA ASN A 8 -1.71 2.05 -15.81
C ASN A 8 -1.62 1.53 -14.38
N LEU A 9 -0.92 0.42 -14.19
CA LEU A 9 -0.70 -0.12 -12.85
C LEU A 9 0.00 0.90 -11.96
N LYS A 10 1.07 1.51 -12.44
CA LYS A 10 1.82 2.51 -11.67
C LYS A 10 0.94 3.74 -11.38
N ALA A 11 0.22 4.22 -12.38
CA ALA A 11 -0.66 5.38 -12.22
C ALA A 11 -1.78 5.11 -11.22
N LEU A 12 -2.42 3.94 -11.31
CA LEU A 12 -3.48 3.54 -10.39
C LEU A 12 -2.94 3.34 -8.98
N ASN A 13 -1.75 2.77 -8.85
CA ASN A 13 -1.13 2.57 -7.55
C ASN A 13 -0.84 3.92 -6.88
N ASN A 14 -0.31 4.88 -7.63
CA ASN A 14 -0.06 6.23 -7.13
C ASN A 14 -1.36 6.94 -6.73
N LEU A 15 -2.41 6.78 -7.54
CA LEU A 15 -3.72 7.36 -7.22
C LEU A 15 -4.28 6.77 -5.93
N ALA A 16 -4.24 5.44 -5.79
CA ALA A 16 -4.73 4.78 -4.59
C ALA A 16 -3.95 5.22 -3.35
N TRP A 17 -2.63 5.36 -3.47
CA TRP A 17 -1.79 5.86 -2.38
C TRP A 17 -2.20 7.27 -1.98
N LEU A 18 -2.38 8.15 -2.97
CA LEU A 18 -2.80 9.54 -2.73
C LEU A 18 -4.17 9.59 -2.04
N LEU A 19 -5.12 8.79 -2.50
CA LEU A 19 -6.46 8.73 -1.90
C LEU A 19 -6.43 8.23 -0.46
N ALA A 20 -5.46 7.40 -0.11
CA ALA A 20 -5.32 6.89 1.25
C ALA A 20 -4.61 7.86 2.19
N THR A 21 -3.63 8.60 1.69
CA THR A 21 -2.67 9.32 2.56
C THR A 21 -2.73 10.84 2.44
N SER A 22 -3.54 11.40 1.52
CA SER A 22 -3.62 12.84 1.34
C SER A 22 -4.06 13.54 2.63
N SER A 23 -3.41 14.64 2.97
CA SER A 23 -3.83 15.49 4.08
C SER A 23 -5.05 16.34 3.72
N ASP A 24 -5.36 16.46 2.43
CA ASP A 24 -6.53 17.19 1.96
C ASP A 24 -7.76 16.27 2.04
N GLU A 25 -8.70 16.63 2.92
CA GLU A 25 -9.92 15.84 3.13
C GLU A 25 -10.78 15.73 1.88
N GLN A 26 -10.70 16.69 0.97
CA GLN A 26 -11.45 16.64 -0.28
C GLN A 26 -10.86 15.63 -1.27
N VAL A 27 -9.58 15.37 -1.17
CA VAL A 27 -8.88 14.39 -2.01
C VAL A 27 -8.93 12.99 -1.38
N ARG A 28 -8.75 12.91 -0.06
CA ARG A 28 -8.67 11.63 0.64
C ARG A 28 -9.99 10.85 0.53
N ASP A 29 -9.90 9.64 0.02
CA ASP A 29 -11.04 8.73 -0.15
C ASP A 29 -10.58 7.30 0.14
N PRO A 30 -10.58 6.89 1.41
CA PRO A 30 -10.09 5.57 1.79
C PRO A 30 -10.83 4.41 1.14
N ASP A 31 -12.14 4.52 0.97
CA ASP A 31 -12.94 3.45 0.37
C ASP A 31 -12.56 3.22 -1.09
N ARG A 32 -12.40 4.30 -1.85
CA ARG A 32 -11.97 4.20 -3.25
C ARG A 32 -10.53 3.72 -3.35
N SER A 33 -9.66 4.18 -2.46
CA SER A 33 -8.29 3.70 -2.37
C SER A 33 -8.25 2.19 -2.14
N PHE A 34 -9.04 1.72 -1.19
CA PHE A 34 -9.14 0.29 -0.88
C PHE A 34 -9.60 -0.52 -2.09
N GLU A 35 -10.63 -0.04 -2.78
CA GLU A 35 -11.16 -0.71 -3.97
C GLU A 35 -10.09 -0.84 -5.06
N ILE A 36 -9.41 0.25 -5.38
CA ILE A 36 -8.36 0.25 -6.39
C ILE A 36 -7.20 -0.65 -5.97
N ALA A 37 -6.74 -0.51 -4.73
CA ALA A 37 -5.59 -1.26 -4.23
C ALA A 37 -5.87 -2.77 -4.19
N THR A 38 -7.08 -3.17 -3.82
CA THR A 38 -7.48 -4.57 -3.81
C THR A 38 -7.40 -5.18 -5.21
N LYS A 39 -7.87 -4.45 -6.21
CA LYS A 39 -7.79 -4.90 -7.60
C LYS A 39 -6.34 -5.02 -8.08
N LEU A 40 -5.49 -4.07 -7.69
CA LEU A 40 -4.07 -4.09 -8.06
C LEU A 40 -3.33 -5.26 -7.42
N VAL A 41 -3.60 -5.53 -6.15
CA VAL A 41 -2.98 -6.67 -5.45
C VAL A 41 -3.40 -7.98 -6.12
N ALA A 42 -4.67 -8.12 -6.48
CA ALA A 42 -5.16 -9.31 -7.18
C ALA A 42 -4.52 -9.44 -8.56
N ALA A 43 -4.42 -8.34 -9.31
CA ALA A 43 -3.84 -8.34 -10.65
C ALA A 43 -2.35 -8.70 -10.64
N THR A 44 -1.64 -8.43 -9.55
CA THR A 44 -0.22 -8.73 -9.40
C THR A 44 0.03 -10.02 -8.62
N ASN A 45 -1.01 -10.82 -8.38
CA ASN A 45 -0.93 -12.11 -7.66
C ASN A 45 -0.30 -12.00 -6.28
N GLN A 46 -0.51 -10.85 -5.61
CA GLN A 46 0.04 -10.58 -4.27
C GLN A 46 1.58 -10.62 -4.22
N LYS A 47 2.24 -10.45 -5.36
CA LYS A 47 3.70 -10.52 -5.46
C LYS A 47 4.39 -9.19 -5.69
N ASN A 48 3.63 -8.11 -5.78
CA ASN A 48 4.20 -6.78 -5.98
C ASN A 48 4.21 -6.02 -4.66
N PRO A 49 5.39 -5.74 -4.09
CA PRO A 49 5.46 -5.02 -2.80
C PRO A 49 4.80 -3.65 -2.83
N ASP A 50 4.88 -2.95 -3.96
CA ASP A 50 4.30 -1.61 -4.07
C ASP A 50 2.79 -1.62 -3.95
N THR A 51 2.13 -2.59 -4.57
CA THR A 51 0.67 -2.70 -4.47
C THR A 51 0.23 -3.15 -3.07
N LEU A 52 1.00 -4.02 -2.42
CA LEU A 52 0.73 -4.43 -1.04
C LEU A 52 0.89 -3.26 -0.07
N ASP A 53 1.92 -2.43 -0.26
CA ASP A 53 2.13 -1.21 0.53
C ASP A 53 0.94 -0.25 0.37
N THR A 54 0.45 -0.08 -0.85
CA THR A 54 -0.69 0.79 -1.13
C THR A 54 -1.97 0.24 -0.48
N LEU A 55 -2.18 -1.07 -0.55
CA LEU A 55 -3.32 -1.69 0.13
C LEU A 55 -3.22 -1.49 1.64
N ALA A 56 -2.03 -1.63 2.21
CA ALA A 56 -1.81 -1.37 3.63
C ALA A 56 -2.18 0.07 3.98
N ALA A 57 -1.79 1.04 3.14
CA ALA A 57 -2.13 2.44 3.35
C ALA A 57 -3.64 2.67 3.32
N ALA A 58 -4.35 2.03 2.39
CA ALA A 58 -5.81 2.12 2.31
C ALA A 58 -6.48 1.54 3.56
N LEU A 59 -6.00 0.40 4.04
CA LEU A 59 -6.51 -0.23 5.25
C LEU A 59 -6.27 0.66 6.48
N ALA A 60 -5.06 1.23 6.58
CA ALA A 60 -4.73 2.15 7.67
C ALA A 60 -5.63 3.39 7.65
N ALA A 61 -5.90 3.93 6.46
CA ALA A 61 -6.79 5.08 6.31
C ALA A 61 -8.22 4.77 6.75
N LYS A 62 -8.63 3.50 6.68
CA LYS A 62 -9.93 3.03 7.17
C LYS A 62 -9.90 2.67 8.66
N GLY A 63 -8.78 2.85 9.33
CA GLY A 63 -8.61 2.50 10.73
C GLY A 63 -8.29 1.03 10.99
N LYS A 64 -8.04 0.25 9.94
CA LYS A 64 -7.78 -1.19 10.05
C LYS A 64 -6.26 -1.45 10.10
N PHE A 65 -5.64 -0.97 11.16
CA PHE A 65 -4.17 -1.00 11.27
C PHE A 65 -3.61 -2.42 11.38
N LYS A 66 -4.31 -3.35 12.02
CA LYS A 66 -3.84 -4.74 12.11
C LYS A 66 -3.72 -5.38 10.73
N GLU A 67 -4.73 -5.19 9.88
CA GLU A 67 -4.70 -5.70 8.51
C GLU A 67 -3.65 -4.99 7.67
N ALA A 68 -3.50 -3.67 7.88
CA ALA A 68 -2.47 -2.89 7.21
C ALA A 68 -1.07 -3.45 7.53
N ILE A 69 -0.80 -3.75 8.79
CA ILE A 69 0.47 -4.32 9.23
C ILE A 69 0.73 -5.66 8.54
N LYS A 70 -0.27 -6.55 8.47
CA LYS A 70 -0.10 -7.84 7.81
C LYS A 70 0.29 -7.70 6.34
N ASN A 71 -0.37 -6.81 5.62
CA ASN A 71 -0.06 -6.58 4.20
C ASN A 71 1.32 -5.96 4.00
N LEU A 72 1.68 -5.03 4.87
CA LEU A 72 3.00 -4.40 4.79
C LEU A 72 4.12 -5.38 5.14
N GLU A 73 3.89 -6.28 6.09
CA GLU A 73 4.85 -7.34 6.42
C GLU A 73 5.10 -8.25 5.22
N LYS A 74 4.04 -8.59 4.46
CA LYS A 74 4.20 -9.36 3.22
C LYS A 74 5.08 -8.59 2.22
N ALA A 75 4.85 -7.30 2.07
CA ALA A 75 5.65 -6.46 1.17
C ALA A 75 7.12 -6.46 1.59
N ILE A 76 7.38 -6.33 2.88
CA ILE A 76 8.74 -6.35 3.42
C ILE A 76 9.42 -7.69 3.15
N GLN A 77 8.71 -8.80 3.35
CA GLN A 77 9.26 -10.14 3.07
C GLN A 77 9.62 -10.29 1.59
N LEU A 78 8.77 -9.79 0.69
CA LEU A 78 9.04 -9.82 -0.74
C LEU A 78 10.29 -9.02 -1.10
N LEU A 79 10.43 -7.83 -0.51
CA LEU A 79 11.61 -6.99 -0.74
C LEU A 79 12.88 -7.66 -0.23
N ASN A 80 12.83 -8.26 0.95
CA ASN A 80 13.97 -8.94 1.54
C ASN A 80 14.39 -10.16 0.69
N SER A 81 13.41 -10.89 0.16
CA SER A 81 13.72 -12.06 -0.70
C SER A 81 14.36 -11.64 -2.02
N LYS A 82 14.10 -10.41 -2.46
CA LYS A 82 14.70 -9.86 -3.68
C LYS A 82 16.01 -9.10 -3.42
N GLY A 83 16.48 -9.07 -2.18
CA GLY A 83 17.69 -8.35 -1.80
C GLY A 83 17.55 -6.84 -1.74
N LYS A 84 16.33 -6.32 -1.73
CA LYS A 84 16.06 -4.87 -1.73
C LYS A 84 15.94 -4.33 -0.30
N LYS A 85 17.02 -4.43 0.46
CA LYS A 85 17.03 -4.08 1.89
C LYS A 85 16.79 -2.60 2.15
N ASN A 86 17.27 -1.71 1.28
CA ASN A 86 17.07 -0.26 1.48
C ASN A 86 15.59 0.10 1.40
N GLN A 87 14.88 -0.44 0.41
CA GLN A 87 13.45 -0.22 0.28
C GLN A 87 12.67 -0.87 1.43
N SER A 88 13.11 -2.04 1.87
CA SER A 88 12.56 -2.73 3.03
C SER A 88 12.65 -1.86 4.29
N LYS A 89 13.75 -1.16 4.50
CA LYS A 89 13.91 -0.25 5.66
C LYS A 89 12.89 0.89 5.63
N ASP A 90 12.61 1.44 4.45
CA ASP A 90 11.60 2.50 4.33
C ASP A 90 10.21 1.98 4.72
N TYR A 91 9.89 0.76 4.30
CA TYR A 91 8.61 0.13 4.65
C TYR A 91 8.53 -0.18 6.14
N GLN A 92 9.65 -0.53 6.78
CA GLN A 92 9.68 -0.77 8.23
C GLN A 92 9.34 0.49 9.02
N LYS A 93 9.74 1.67 8.54
CA LYS A 93 9.35 2.93 9.16
C LYS A 93 7.84 3.16 9.07
N ILE A 94 7.25 2.81 7.93
CA ILE A 94 5.80 2.88 7.75
C ILE A 94 5.11 1.89 8.70
N LEU A 95 5.67 0.69 8.84
CA LEU A 95 5.16 -0.32 9.76
C LEU A 95 5.10 0.22 11.18
N GLU A 96 6.15 0.90 11.64
CA GLU A 96 6.18 1.52 12.96
C GLU A 96 5.05 2.53 13.12
N SER A 97 4.75 3.32 12.07
CA SER A 97 3.64 4.27 12.10
C SER A 97 2.31 3.54 12.31
N TYR A 98 2.09 2.44 11.61
CA TYR A 98 0.85 1.66 11.76
C TYR A 98 0.74 1.03 13.14
N GLU A 99 1.85 0.61 13.74
CA GLU A 99 1.86 0.07 15.10
C GLU A 99 1.43 1.14 16.12
N LYS A 100 1.65 2.41 15.80
CA LYS A 100 1.20 3.55 16.60
C LYS A 100 -0.17 4.09 16.18
N ASN A 101 -0.85 3.38 15.27
CA ASN A 101 -2.14 3.80 14.70
C ASN A 101 -2.04 5.16 14.00
N GLU A 102 -0.95 5.40 13.30
CA GLU A 102 -0.72 6.63 12.55
C GLU A 102 -0.59 6.33 11.06
N LEU A 103 -1.05 7.26 10.21
CA LEU A 103 -0.85 7.17 8.77
C LEU A 103 0.59 7.54 8.41
N PRO A 104 1.15 6.92 7.36
CA PRO A 104 2.51 7.23 6.95
C PRO A 104 2.61 8.62 6.36
N LYS A 105 3.77 9.24 6.57
CA LYS A 105 4.10 10.54 5.97
C LYS A 105 5.21 10.31 4.96
N ARG A 106 4.92 10.54 3.71
CA ARG A 106 5.92 10.54 2.64
C ARG A 106 6.02 11.88 2.00
#